data_0a549aeb582ec3ed1ffd59e6da72c9a4
#
_entry.id   0a549aeb582ec3ed1ffd59e6da72c9a4
#
_cell.length_a   1.000
_cell.length_b   1.000
_cell.length_c   1.000
_cell.angle_alpha   90.00
_cell.angle_beta   90.00
_cell.angle_gamma   90.00
#
_symmetry.space_group_name_H-M   'P 1'
#
loop_
_entity.id
_entity.type
_entity.pdbx_description
1 polymer ?
#
loop_
_entity_poly.entity_id
_entity_poly.type
_entity_poly.pdbx_seq_one_letter_code
_entity_poly.pdbx_strand_id
1 'polypeptide(L)'
;MYISPTDLDYFLAVVRHGHFGRAALEQGVTQPAITKALRRLENTVGVALFERGAHGARLTSEGHIFHEHARRVSMQHAELARLAADLRANHSGLLRIGLTNPAGDSNTVRALAELIRNRPGLRIKLTIGKSDSLNAAVEAGELDMAVVPCPQGTTFSCEQETLGQDAVVVAARAGHPIFRATPISLAATGAYAWVMPSRDSGARKAVAQLFEAAGLAEPTVALEAEYVSETALGMVAATDLLAVAPLVNLRSWAAVVTTVPLPGFPLTRRLVLLSRRGGHYSALMASLRDHLLLAYKTPA
;
A
#
# COMPACT_ATOMS: atom_id res chain seq x y z
N MET A 1 -13.24 31.60 19.32
CA MET A 1 -13.70 30.55 18.39
C MET A 1 -13.00 29.26 18.81
N TYR A 2 -13.73 28.21 19.19
CA TYR A 2 -13.16 26.91 19.59
C TYR A 2 -13.80 25.82 18.75
N ILE A 3 -12.99 25.08 17.99
CA ILE A 3 -13.39 23.91 17.22
C ILE A 3 -12.94 22.67 18.01
N SER A 4 -13.89 21.83 18.40
CA SER A 4 -13.60 20.60 19.15
C SER A 4 -12.96 19.54 18.25
N PRO A 5 -11.89 18.83 18.68
CA PRO A 5 -11.37 17.68 17.96
C PRO A 5 -12.44 16.63 17.64
N THR A 6 -13.35 16.37 18.58
CA THR A 6 -14.47 15.44 18.37
C THR A 6 -15.41 15.88 17.24
N ASP A 7 -15.67 17.20 17.12
CA ASP A 7 -16.52 17.72 16.03
C ASP A 7 -15.82 17.58 14.67
N LEU A 8 -14.49 17.74 14.63
CA LEU A 8 -13.68 17.46 13.43
C LEU A 8 -13.72 15.98 13.05
N ASP A 9 -13.60 15.07 14.01
CA ASP A 9 -13.65 13.63 13.75
C ASP A 9 -15.03 13.21 13.20
N TYR A 10 -16.12 13.76 13.75
CA TYR A 10 -17.46 13.54 13.23
C TYR A 10 -17.65 14.13 11.83
N PHE A 11 -17.13 15.32 11.57
CA PHE A 11 -17.16 15.92 10.24
C PHE A 11 -16.44 15.02 9.22
N LEU A 12 -15.22 14.59 9.52
CA LEU A 12 -14.41 13.72 8.66
C LEU A 12 -15.07 12.35 8.45
N ALA A 13 -15.71 11.78 9.48
CA ALA A 13 -16.45 10.53 9.35
C ALA A 13 -17.66 10.68 8.40
N VAL A 14 -18.42 11.79 8.49
CA VAL A 14 -19.55 12.05 7.58
C VAL A 14 -19.06 12.25 6.14
N VAL A 15 -17.94 12.95 5.93
CA VAL A 15 -17.34 13.11 4.60
C VAL A 15 -16.95 11.76 4.00
N ARG A 16 -16.29 10.91 4.78
CA ARG A 16 -15.82 9.57 4.35
C ARG A 16 -16.96 8.64 3.95
N HIS A 17 -18.04 8.62 4.71
CA HIS A 17 -19.18 7.73 4.48
C HIS A 17 -20.26 8.30 3.56
N GLY A 18 -20.26 9.62 3.31
CA GLY A 18 -21.33 10.29 2.59
C GLY A 18 -22.71 10.19 3.26
N HIS A 19 -22.77 9.73 4.53
CA HIS A 19 -24.05 9.47 5.21
C HIS A 19 -23.90 9.58 6.75
N PHE A 20 -24.77 10.41 7.37
CA PHE A 20 -24.74 10.68 8.82
C PHE A 20 -24.94 9.41 9.67
N GLY A 21 -25.82 8.50 9.27
CA GLY A 21 -26.09 7.27 10.00
C GLY A 21 -24.89 6.30 9.98
N ARG A 22 -24.19 6.15 8.85
CA ARG A 22 -22.98 5.32 8.75
C ARG A 22 -21.83 5.91 9.57
N ALA A 23 -21.66 7.21 9.53
CA ALA A 23 -20.68 7.91 10.35
C ALA A 23 -20.96 7.73 11.85
N ALA A 24 -22.24 7.75 12.25
CA ALA A 24 -22.65 7.51 13.64
C ALA A 24 -22.28 6.11 14.12
N LEU A 25 -22.52 5.09 13.29
CA LEU A 25 -22.12 3.70 13.58
C LEU A 25 -20.62 3.56 13.76
N GLU A 26 -19.82 4.15 12.86
CA GLU A 26 -18.35 4.13 12.98
C GLU A 26 -17.87 4.78 14.27
N GLN A 27 -18.48 5.91 14.65
CA GLN A 27 -18.07 6.69 15.81
C GLN A 27 -18.68 6.19 17.14
N GLY A 28 -19.51 5.14 17.10
CA GLY A 28 -20.13 4.58 18.29
C GLY A 28 -21.14 5.52 18.96
N VAL A 29 -21.78 6.43 18.19
CA VAL A 29 -22.72 7.43 18.68
C VAL A 29 -24.05 7.37 17.91
N THR A 30 -25.04 8.15 18.37
CA THR A 30 -26.31 8.28 17.64
C THR A 30 -26.23 9.30 16.51
N GLN A 31 -27.01 9.10 15.43
CA GLN A 31 -27.09 10.06 14.33
C GLN A 31 -27.50 11.49 14.78
N PRO A 32 -28.45 11.69 15.73
CA PRO A 32 -28.75 13.00 16.29
C PRO A 32 -27.52 13.66 16.95
N ALA A 33 -26.65 12.90 17.61
CA ALA A 33 -25.43 13.43 18.22
C ALA A 33 -24.47 14.02 17.17
N ILE A 34 -24.21 13.29 16.08
CA ILE A 34 -23.41 13.79 14.94
C ILE A 34 -24.06 15.02 14.32
N THR A 35 -25.38 15.00 14.08
CA THR A 35 -26.10 16.13 13.49
C THR A 35 -25.97 17.39 14.38
N LYS A 36 -26.09 17.24 15.70
CA LYS A 36 -25.93 18.33 16.66
C LYS A 36 -24.49 18.88 16.66
N ALA A 37 -23.50 18.00 16.64
CA ALA A 37 -22.09 18.37 16.59
C ALA A 37 -21.73 19.14 15.31
N LEU A 38 -22.22 18.68 14.15
CA LEU A 38 -21.97 19.36 12.89
C LEU A 38 -22.67 20.72 12.79
N ARG A 39 -23.90 20.83 13.29
CA ARG A 39 -24.56 22.16 13.38
C ARG A 39 -23.77 23.12 14.28
N ARG A 40 -23.21 22.65 15.40
CA ARG A 40 -22.34 23.44 16.26
C ARG A 40 -21.07 23.88 15.52
N LEU A 41 -20.46 22.95 14.75
CA LEU A 41 -19.29 23.24 13.93
C LEU A 41 -19.59 24.31 12.88
N GLU A 42 -20.68 24.14 12.09
CA GLU A 42 -21.13 25.11 11.07
C GLU A 42 -21.41 26.47 11.70
N ASN A 43 -22.07 26.52 12.86
CA ASN A 43 -22.31 27.77 13.59
C ASN A 43 -20.99 28.44 14.05
N THR A 44 -19.99 27.63 14.44
CA THR A 44 -18.67 28.13 14.85
C THR A 44 -17.87 28.69 13.68
N VAL A 45 -17.98 28.03 12.51
CA VAL A 45 -17.30 28.44 11.26
C VAL A 45 -18.05 29.58 10.57
N GLY A 46 -19.37 29.67 10.77
CA GLY A 46 -20.22 30.71 10.21
C GLY A 46 -20.77 30.40 8.81
N VAL A 47 -20.49 29.22 8.28
CA VAL A 47 -20.96 28.78 6.97
C VAL A 47 -21.46 27.33 6.99
N ALA A 48 -22.35 26.95 6.07
CA ALA A 48 -22.75 25.58 5.90
C ALA A 48 -21.63 24.77 5.25
N LEU A 49 -21.30 23.62 5.83
CA LEU A 49 -20.26 22.71 5.29
C LEU A 49 -20.86 21.57 4.50
N PHE A 50 -22.14 21.23 4.73
CA PHE A 50 -22.87 20.22 3.99
C PHE A 50 -24.10 20.81 3.29
N GLU A 51 -24.37 20.29 2.08
CA GLU A 51 -25.61 20.59 1.36
C GLU A 51 -26.80 19.97 2.10
N ARG A 52 -27.91 20.71 2.17
CA ARG A 52 -29.18 20.21 2.69
C ARG A 52 -29.97 19.55 1.56
N GLY A 53 -29.98 18.23 1.50
CA GLY A 53 -30.70 17.48 0.46
C GLY A 53 -31.07 16.06 0.88
N ALA A 54 -31.97 15.43 0.12
CA ALA A 54 -32.46 14.06 0.38
C ALA A 54 -31.47 12.94 0.02
N HIS A 55 -30.32 13.25 -0.58
CA HIS A 55 -29.41 12.26 -1.18
C HIS A 55 -28.07 12.16 -0.47
N GLY A 56 -28.06 11.98 0.86
CA GLY A 56 -26.83 11.80 1.62
C GLY A 56 -26.14 13.13 2.03
N ALA A 57 -24.91 13.03 2.53
CA ALA A 57 -24.11 14.18 2.94
C ALA A 57 -23.13 14.55 1.82
N ARG A 58 -23.34 15.70 1.17
CA ARG A 58 -22.42 16.29 0.20
C ARG A 58 -21.80 17.55 0.77
N LEU A 59 -20.53 17.78 0.48
CA LEU A 59 -19.86 19.00 0.88
C LEU A 59 -20.30 20.18 0.00
N THR A 60 -20.43 21.36 0.62
CA THR A 60 -20.46 22.65 -0.07
C THR A 60 -19.05 22.99 -0.60
N SER A 61 -18.91 24.08 -1.39
CA SER A 61 -17.59 24.64 -1.75
C SER A 61 -16.75 24.99 -0.54
N GLU A 62 -17.35 25.61 0.47
CA GLU A 62 -16.73 25.93 1.76
C GLU A 62 -16.39 24.66 2.54
N GLY A 63 -17.27 23.64 2.47
CA GLY A 63 -17.05 22.32 3.05
C GLY A 63 -15.82 21.61 2.48
N HIS A 64 -15.58 21.73 1.18
CA HIS A 64 -14.36 21.17 0.54
C HIS A 64 -13.09 21.86 1.05
N ILE A 65 -13.08 23.18 1.13
CA ILE A 65 -11.95 23.95 1.68
C ILE A 65 -11.71 23.56 3.14
N PHE A 66 -12.80 23.53 3.93
CA PHE A 66 -12.71 23.16 5.34
C PHE A 66 -12.21 21.72 5.53
N HIS A 67 -12.63 20.77 4.69
CA HIS A 67 -12.21 19.38 4.73
C HIS A 67 -10.69 19.21 4.61
N GLU A 68 -10.05 19.91 3.67
CA GLU A 68 -8.60 19.87 3.49
C GLU A 68 -7.84 20.32 4.75
N HIS A 69 -8.33 21.35 5.43
CA HIS A 69 -7.73 21.85 6.66
C HIS A 69 -8.07 20.97 7.87
N ALA A 70 -9.31 20.51 7.99
CA ALA A 70 -9.78 19.62 9.06
C ALA A 70 -8.97 18.31 9.07
N ARG A 71 -8.72 17.73 7.90
CA ARG A 71 -7.88 16.53 7.73
C ARG A 71 -6.48 16.74 8.31
N ARG A 72 -5.83 17.86 7.99
CA ARG A 72 -4.49 18.19 8.49
C ARG A 72 -4.46 18.33 10.01
N VAL A 73 -5.45 19.02 10.58
CA VAL A 73 -5.54 19.22 12.04
C VAL A 73 -5.79 17.88 12.76
N SER A 74 -6.72 17.05 12.26
CA SER A 74 -6.99 15.72 12.85
C SER A 74 -5.76 14.82 12.80
N MET A 75 -5.00 14.85 11.68
CA MET A 75 -3.74 14.11 11.57
C MET A 75 -2.70 14.58 12.61
N GLN A 76 -2.53 15.89 12.78
CA GLN A 76 -1.60 16.44 13.79
C GLN A 76 -2.02 16.10 15.22
N HIS A 77 -3.33 16.11 15.50
CA HIS A 77 -3.85 15.71 16.80
C HIS A 77 -3.57 14.22 17.08
N ALA A 78 -3.81 13.34 16.10
CA ALA A 78 -3.47 11.93 16.21
C ALA A 78 -1.96 11.70 16.39
N GLU A 79 -1.12 12.52 15.76
CA GLU A 79 0.33 12.48 15.91
C GLU A 79 0.78 12.88 17.31
N LEU A 80 0.21 13.95 17.85
CA LEU A 80 0.48 14.39 19.23
C LEU A 80 0.07 13.31 20.25
N ALA A 81 -1.08 12.68 20.05
CA ALA A 81 -1.53 11.56 20.88
C ALA A 81 -0.55 10.38 20.83
N ARG A 82 0.01 10.08 19.64
CA ARG A 82 1.04 9.03 19.46
C ARG A 82 2.34 9.41 20.15
N LEU A 83 2.82 10.62 19.95
CA LEU A 83 4.02 11.12 20.64
C LEU A 83 3.88 10.99 22.16
N ALA A 84 2.73 11.39 22.70
CA ALA A 84 2.44 11.26 24.12
C ALA A 84 2.39 9.79 24.59
N ALA A 85 1.94 8.86 23.75
CA ALA A 85 1.99 7.43 24.03
C ALA A 85 3.43 6.89 23.98
N ASP A 86 4.22 7.30 22.99
CA ASP A 86 5.63 6.89 22.84
C ASP A 86 6.48 7.41 24.02
N LEU A 87 6.26 8.64 24.48
CA LEU A 87 6.93 9.20 25.65
C LEU A 87 6.59 8.44 26.94
N ARG A 88 5.36 7.92 27.07
CA ARG A 88 4.95 7.08 28.22
C ARG A 88 5.51 5.66 28.16
N ALA A 89 5.69 5.13 26.97
CA ALA A 89 5.95 3.71 26.73
C ALA A 89 7.42 3.30 26.99
N ASN A 90 8.31 4.22 27.33
CA ASN A 90 9.71 3.99 27.73
C ASN A 90 10.38 2.82 26.97
N HIS A 91 10.38 2.85 25.60
CA HIS A 91 10.87 1.84 24.66
C HIS A 91 9.87 0.76 24.21
N SER A 92 8.67 0.69 24.74
CA SER A 92 7.59 -0.11 24.20
C SER A 92 6.68 0.80 23.35
N GLY A 93 6.68 0.64 22.04
CA GLY A 93 5.87 1.45 21.12
C GLY A 93 5.09 0.57 20.16
N LEU A 94 4.13 1.15 19.44
CA LEU A 94 3.45 0.52 18.32
C LEU A 94 3.96 1.13 17.02
N LEU A 95 4.53 0.30 16.14
CA LEU A 95 4.93 0.69 14.78
C LEU A 95 3.92 0.12 13.78
N ARG A 96 3.33 0.99 12.95
CA ARG A 96 2.39 0.61 11.89
C ARG A 96 3.11 0.68 10.56
N ILE A 97 3.33 -0.48 9.94
CA ILE A 97 4.06 -0.56 8.67
C ILE A 97 3.20 -1.18 7.57
N GLY A 98 3.24 -0.58 6.39
CA GLY A 98 2.62 -1.11 5.18
C GLY A 98 3.63 -1.85 4.31
N LEU A 99 3.22 -2.99 3.74
CA LEU A 99 4.00 -3.74 2.74
C LEU A 99 3.11 -4.10 1.55
N THR A 100 3.67 -4.08 0.34
CA THR A 100 2.93 -4.52 -0.86
C THR A 100 3.00 -6.02 -1.09
N ASN A 101 3.95 -6.71 -0.47
CA ASN A 101 4.15 -8.13 -0.66
C ASN A 101 4.17 -8.87 0.68
N PRO A 102 3.15 -9.71 0.96
CA PRO A 102 3.08 -10.46 2.21
C PRO A 102 4.13 -11.58 2.32
N ALA A 103 4.60 -12.13 1.18
CA ALA A 103 5.63 -13.17 1.18
C ALA A 103 7.01 -12.64 1.64
N GLY A 104 7.09 -11.33 1.77
CA GLY A 104 8.23 -10.66 2.33
C GLY A 104 9.45 -10.64 1.40
N ASP A 105 9.93 -9.49 1.15
CA ASP A 105 11.32 -9.32 0.82
C ASP A 105 12.16 -9.70 2.05
N SER A 106 13.12 -10.62 1.85
CA SER A 106 13.96 -11.15 2.94
C SER A 106 14.67 -10.05 3.73
N ASN A 107 14.99 -8.92 3.08
CA ASN A 107 15.65 -7.78 3.72
C ASN A 107 14.70 -7.05 4.66
N THR A 108 13.45 -6.81 4.23
CA THR A 108 12.42 -6.19 5.10
C THR A 108 12.12 -7.09 6.30
N VAL A 109 11.96 -8.41 6.08
CA VAL A 109 11.72 -9.37 7.16
C VAL A 109 12.89 -9.36 8.15
N ARG A 110 14.14 -9.37 7.66
CA ARG A 110 15.33 -9.31 8.50
C ARG A 110 15.37 -8.03 9.34
N ALA A 111 15.13 -6.87 8.73
CA ALA A 111 15.10 -5.58 9.43
C ALA A 111 14.04 -5.54 10.54
N LEU A 112 12.83 -6.03 10.26
CA LEU A 112 11.76 -6.10 11.25
C LEU A 112 12.07 -7.08 12.38
N ALA A 113 12.66 -8.24 12.06
CA ALA A 113 13.06 -9.23 13.05
C ALA A 113 14.18 -8.71 13.98
N GLU A 114 15.14 -7.98 13.43
CA GLU A 114 16.20 -7.34 14.23
C GLU A 114 15.63 -6.25 15.13
N LEU A 115 14.71 -5.43 14.61
CA LEU A 115 14.06 -4.39 15.40
C LEU A 115 13.28 -4.99 16.58
N ILE A 116 12.54 -6.09 16.38
CA ILE A 116 11.82 -6.81 17.45
C ILE A 116 12.79 -7.39 18.50
N ARG A 117 13.89 -8.02 18.04
CA ARG A 117 14.90 -8.59 18.95
C ARG A 117 15.54 -7.54 19.85
N ASN A 118 15.80 -6.35 19.29
CA ASN A 118 16.47 -5.27 19.99
C ASN A 118 15.56 -4.42 20.88
N ARG A 119 14.23 -4.65 20.82
CA ARG A 119 13.22 -3.88 21.56
C ARG A 119 12.13 -4.78 22.14
N PRO A 120 12.39 -5.40 23.30
CA PRO A 120 11.35 -6.15 24.01
C PRO A 120 10.16 -5.24 24.34
N GLY A 121 8.94 -5.66 23.99
CA GLY A 121 7.73 -4.87 24.16
C GLY A 121 7.31 -4.03 22.93
N LEU A 122 8.13 -3.96 21.87
CA LEU A 122 7.70 -3.38 20.59
C LEU A 122 6.55 -4.21 20.01
N ARG A 123 5.50 -3.52 19.56
CA ARG A 123 4.40 -4.10 18.81
C ARG A 123 4.46 -3.58 17.38
N ILE A 124 4.38 -4.47 16.41
CA ILE A 124 4.30 -4.12 14.99
C ILE A 124 2.91 -4.48 14.49
N LYS A 125 2.22 -3.50 13.90
CA LYS A 125 0.99 -3.72 13.14
C LYS A 125 1.35 -3.69 11.65
N LEU A 126 1.26 -4.86 11.00
CA LEU A 126 1.54 -5.00 9.59
C LEU A 126 0.25 -4.87 8.78
N THR A 127 0.28 -4.05 7.74
CA THR A 127 -0.81 -3.87 6.78
C THR A 127 -0.31 -4.23 5.38
N ILE A 128 -1.03 -5.10 4.70
CA ILE A 128 -0.71 -5.46 3.31
C ILE A 128 -1.68 -4.71 2.39
N GLY A 129 -1.14 -4.13 1.31
CA GLY A 129 -1.94 -3.35 0.38
C GLY A 129 -1.20 -2.94 -0.89
N LYS A 130 -1.90 -2.28 -1.81
CA LYS A 130 -1.31 -1.69 -3.01
C LYS A 130 -0.50 -0.44 -2.67
N SER A 131 0.51 -0.13 -3.48
CA SER A 131 1.38 1.04 -3.26
C SER A 131 0.61 2.34 -3.07
N ASP A 132 -0.42 2.61 -3.89
CA ASP A 132 -1.21 3.83 -3.81
C ASP A 132 -2.05 3.89 -2.52
N SER A 133 -2.68 2.78 -2.14
CA SER A 133 -3.45 2.69 -0.88
C SER A 133 -2.53 2.86 0.34
N LEU A 134 -1.34 2.26 0.32
CA LEU A 134 -0.36 2.40 1.38
C LEU A 134 0.21 3.82 1.44
N ASN A 135 0.47 4.46 0.29
CA ASN A 135 0.86 5.87 0.24
C ASN A 135 -0.21 6.77 0.86
N ALA A 136 -1.47 6.58 0.50
CA ALA A 136 -2.59 7.33 1.08
C ALA A 136 -2.71 7.10 2.60
N ALA A 137 -2.52 5.87 3.07
CA ALA A 137 -2.55 5.54 4.50
C ALA A 137 -1.38 6.15 5.30
N VAL A 138 -0.18 6.23 4.70
CA VAL A 138 0.97 6.94 5.29
C VAL A 138 0.70 8.44 5.33
N GLU A 139 0.19 9.02 4.25
CA GLU A 139 -0.18 10.43 4.17
C GLU A 139 -1.26 10.79 5.19
N ALA A 140 -2.27 9.94 5.34
CA ALA A 140 -3.32 10.09 6.35
C ALA A 140 -2.84 9.81 7.79
N GLY A 141 -1.61 9.31 7.96
CA GLY A 141 -1.06 8.95 9.26
C GLY A 141 -1.69 7.70 9.89
N GLU A 142 -2.40 6.89 9.12
CA GLU A 142 -2.90 5.57 9.53
C GLU A 142 -1.76 4.55 9.63
N LEU A 143 -0.74 4.71 8.77
CA LEU A 143 0.54 4.02 8.83
C LEU A 143 1.66 5.01 9.17
N ASP A 144 2.66 4.52 9.88
CA ASP A 144 3.86 5.29 10.19
C ASP A 144 4.80 5.31 8.98
N MET A 145 4.98 4.17 8.32
CA MET A 145 5.83 3.97 7.14
C MET A 145 5.26 2.88 6.23
N ALA A 146 5.73 2.84 4.98
CA ALA A 146 5.44 1.72 4.09
C ALA A 146 6.63 1.39 3.19
N VAL A 147 6.86 0.11 2.91
CA VAL A 147 7.83 -0.36 1.91
C VAL A 147 7.07 -0.78 0.67
N VAL A 148 7.29 -0.06 -0.42
CA VAL A 148 6.54 -0.24 -1.66
C VAL A 148 7.45 -0.21 -2.89
N PRO A 149 7.12 -0.95 -3.95
CA PRO A 149 7.74 -0.76 -5.25
C PRO A 149 7.29 0.57 -5.87
N CYS A 150 8.25 1.27 -6.44
CA CYS A 150 8.05 2.51 -7.18
C CYS A 150 8.44 2.28 -8.64
N PRO A 151 7.49 2.11 -9.57
CA PRO A 151 7.77 2.01 -11.00
C PRO A 151 8.48 3.28 -11.51
N GLN A 152 9.21 3.16 -12.62
CA GLN A 152 9.81 4.33 -13.26
C GLN A 152 8.74 5.35 -13.65
N GLY A 153 9.04 6.63 -13.42
CA GLY A 153 8.09 7.72 -13.71
C GLY A 153 6.95 7.90 -12.71
N THR A 154 6.86 7.05 -11.68
CA THR A 154 5.88 7.20 -10.60
C THR A 154 6.46 8.04 -9.46
N THR A 155 5.68 8.97 -8.94
CA THR A 155 5.97 9.74 -7.72
C THR A 155 4.82 9.59 -6.74
N PHE A 156 5.15 9.38 -5.47
CA PHE A 156 4.18 9.37 -4.37
C PHE A 156 4.12 10.74 -3.70
N SER A 157 3.02 11.06 -3.06
CA SER A 157 2.86 12.30 -2.26
C SER A 157 3.72 12.31 -1.00
N CYS A 158 4.02 11.13 -0.45
CA CYS A 158 4.91 10.94 0.69
C CYS A 158 6.39 11.18 0.34
N GLU A 159 7.22 11.35 1.36
CA GLU A 159 8.68 11.27 1.21
C GLU A 159 9.10 9.87 0.84
N GLN A 160 10.11 9.76 -0.03
CA GLN A 160 10.58 8.50 -0.57
C GLN A 160 12.08 8.34 -0.32
N GLU A 161 12.46 7.31 0.40
CA GLU A 161 13.86 6.90 0.54
C GLU A 161 14.09 5.59 -0.19
N THR A 162 15.04 5.57 -1.13
CA THR A 162 15.32 4.36 -1.92
C THR A 162 16.05 3.33 -1.07
N LEU A 163 15.45 2.16 -0.92
CA LEU A 163 16.04 1.01 -0.23
C LEU A 163 16.89 0.17 -1.19
N GLY A 164 16.38 -0.10 -2.39
CA GLY A 164 17.05 -0.96 -3.36
C GLY A 164 16.23 -1.11 -4.64
N GLN A 165 16.44 -2.22 -5.31
CA GLN A 165 15.72 -2.60 -6.52
C GLN A 165 15.01 -3.94 -6.31
N ASP A 166 13.86 -4.07 -6.97
CA ASP A 166 13.07 -5.29 -7.07
C ASP A 166 12.93 -5.66 -8.55
N ALA A 167 12.96 -6.95 -8.84
CA ALA A 167 12.82 -7.50 -10.17
C ALA A 167 11.51 -8.27 -10.31
N VAL A 168 10.75 -7.96 -11.33
CA VAL A 168 9.54 -8.71 -11.70
C VAL A 168 9.86 -9.56 -12.93
N VAL A 169 9.55 -10.84 -12.83
CA VAL A 169 9.83 -11.85 -13.86
C VAL A 169 8.56 -12.52 -14.33
N VAL A 170 8.65 -13.22 -15.46
CA VAL A 170 7.67 -14.22 -15.84
C VAL A 170 8.13 -15.56 -15.28
N ALA A 171 7.23 -16.27 -14.62
CA ALA A 171 7.47 -17.55 -13.98
C ALA A 171 6.55 -18.63 -14.58
N ALA A 172 7.05 -19.86 -14.60
CA ALA A 172 6.33 -21.05 -15.00
C ALA A 172 6.81 -22.27 -14.20
N ARG A 173 6.06 -23.37 -14.20
CA ARG A 173 6.54 -24.65 -13.63
C ARG A 173 7.80 -25.14 -14.34
N ALA A 174 8.68 -25.83 -13.65
CA ALA A 174 9.99 -26.27 -14.19
C ALA A 174 9.91 -27.09 -15.47
N GLY A 175 8.87 -27.89 -15.68
CA GLY A 175 8.67 -28.68 -16.91
C GLY A 175 7.68 -28.04 -17.89
N HIS A 176 7.47 -26.74 -17.87
CA HIS A 176 6.49 -26.05 -18.72
C HIS A 176 6.86 -26.13 -20.20
N PRO A 177 5.87 -26.38 -21.11
CA PRO A 177 6.12 -26.50 -22.56
C PRO A 177 6.80 -25.27 -23.18
N ILE A 178 6.65 -24.07 -22.60
CA ILE A 178 7.31 -22.84 -23.10
C ILE A 178 8.82 -22.98 -23.25
N PHE A 179 9.46 -23.81 -22.40
CA PHE A 179 10.91 -24.02 -22.45
C PHE A 179 11.38 -24.82 -23.65
N ARG A 180 10.44 -25.45 -24.44
CA ARG A 180 10.73 -26.14 -25.70
C ARG A 180 10.64 -25.18 -26.90
N ALA A 181 10.11 -23.97 -26.71
CA ALA A 181 10.02 -22.99 -27.78
C ALA A 181 11.42 -22.48 -28.18
N THR A 182 11.66 -22.36 -29.48
CA THR A 182 12.92 -21.87 -30.02
C THR A 182 12.64 -20.84 -31.12
N PRO A 183 12.83 -19.52 -30.89
CA PRO A 183 13.20 -18.91 -29.62
C PRO A 183 12.04 -18.81 -28.63
N ILE A 184 12.36 -18.67 -27.33
CA ILE A 184 11.38 -18.25 -26.32
C ILE A 184 11.10 -16.77 -26.57
N SER A 185 9.86 -16.42 -26.92
CA SER A 185 9.46 -15.06 -27.29
C SER A 185 8.12 -14.69 -26.67
N LEU A 186 7.79 -13.39 -26.66
CA LEU A 186 6.48 -12.91 -26.21
C LEU A 186 5.35 -13.54 -27.03
N ALA A 187 5.52 -13.73 -28.35
CA ALA A 187 4.53 -14.39 -29.20
C ALA A 187 4.29 -15.85 -28.79
N ALA A 188 5.33 -16.59 -28.39
CA ALA A 188 5.19 -17.98 -27.93
C ALA A 188 4.35 -18.09 -26.66
N THR A 189 4.26 -17.03 -25.87
CA THR A 189 3.43 -17.03 -24.66
C THR A 189 1.93 -16.93 -24.92
N GLY A 190 1.52 -16.55 -26.14
CA GLY A 190 0.11 -16.43 -26.54
C GLY A 190 -0.67 -17.75 -26.50
N ALA A 191 0.04 -18.90 -26.46
CA ALA A 191 -0.58 -20.21 -26.30
C ALA A 191 -1.00 -20.53 -24.85
N TYR A 192 -0.62 -19.70 -23.88
CA TYR A 192 -0.80 -19.97 -22.45
C TYR A 192 -1.59 -18.86 -21.78
N ALA A 193 -2.38 -19.25 -20.78
CA ALA A 193 -3.04 -18.28 -19.91
C ALA A 193 -2.13 -17.85 -18.76
N TRP A 194 -2.45 -16.70 -18.17
CA TRP A 194 -1.56 -16.03 -17.23
C TRP A 194 -2.22 -15.79 -15.87
N VAL A 195 -1.40 -15.82 -14.84
CA VAL A 195 -1.65 -15.20 -13.54
C VAL A 195 -1.07 -13.80 -13.59
N MET A 196 -1.93 -12.81 -13.45
CA MET A 196 -1.56 -11.40 -13.60
C MET A 196 -1.94 -10.58 -12.37
N PRO A 197 -1.18 -9.54 -12.04
CA PRO A 197 -1.63 -8.54 -11.08
C PRO A 197 -2.82 -7.74 -11.65
N SER A 198 -3.54 -7.03 -10.76
CA SER A 198 -4.68 -6.18 -11.14
C SER A 198 -4.29 -5.16 -12.23
N ARG A 199 -5.27 -4.80 -13.06
CA ARG A 199 -5.05 -3.92 -14.24
C ARG A 199 -4.45 -2.56 -13.94
N ASP A 200 -4.72 -2.03 -12.75
CA ASP A 200 -4.20 -0.76 -12.26
C ASP A 200 -2.75 -0.82 -11.75
N SER A 201 -2.19 -2.03 -11.55
CA SER A 201 -0.82 -2.19 -11.06
C SER A 201 0.23 -1.76 -12.10
N GLY A 202 1.33 -1.18 -11.62
CA GLY A 202 2.45 -0.78 -12.47
C GLY A 202 3.08 -1.96 -13.24
N ALA A 203 3.12 -3.16 -12.64
CA ALA A 203 3.63 -4.35 -13.31
C ALA A 203 2.72 -4.78 -14.47
N ARG A 204 1.38 -4.75 -14.30
CA ARG A 204 0.45 -5.07 -15.37
C ARG A 204 0.56 -4.09 -16.53
N LYS A 205 0.64 -2.79 -16.24
CA LYS A 205 0.80 -1.74 -17.26
C LYS A 205 2.09 -1.92 -18.06
N ALA A 206 3.21 -2.25 -17.38
CA ALA A 206 4.48 -2.49 -18.04
C ALA A 206 4.43 -3.73 -18.94
N VAL A 207 3.75 -4.81 -18.53
CA VAL A 207 3.54 -5.99 -19.38
C VAL A 207 2.69 -5.63 -20.61
N ALA A 208 1.58 -4.90 -20.42
CA ALA A 208 0.73 -4.45 -21.54
C ALA A 208 1.53 -3.64 -22.57
N GLN A 209 2.37 -2.72 -22.11
CA GLN A 209 3.26 -1.93 -22.98
C GLN A 209 4.28 -2.79 -23.75
N LEU A 210 4.83 -3.84 -23.13
CA LEU A 210 5.74 -4.76 -23.84
C LEU A 210 5.02 -5.52 -24.96
N PHE A 211 3.79 -6.00 -24.72
CA PHE A 211 3.00 -6.70 -25.73
C PHE A 211 2.56 -5.76 -26.84
N GLU A 212 2.11 -4.56 -26.51
CA GLU A 212 1.75 -3.51 -27.49
C GLU A 212 2.96 -3.12 -28.37
N ALA A 213 4.13 -2.89 -27.77
CA ALA A 213 5.35 -2.57 -28.49
C ALA A 213 5.81 -3.71 -29.44
N ALA A 214 5.47 -4.96 -29.11
CA ALA A 214 5.72 -6.13 -29.95
C ALA A 214 4.62 -6.37 -31.03
N GLY A 215 3.57 -5.52 -31.07
CA GLY A 215 2.42 -5.71 -31.97
C GLY A 215 1.55 -6.93 -31.61
N LEU A 216 1.57 -7.35 -30.35
CA LEU A 216 0.85 -8.51 -29.85
C LEU A 216 -0.36 -8.10 -28.99
N ALA A 217 -1.42 -8.90 -29.01
CA ALA A 217 -2.52 -8.75 -28.09
C ALA A 217 -2.09 -9.04 -26.63
N GLU A 218 -2.76 -8.40 -25.67
CA GLU A 218 -2.53 -8.74 -24.27
C GLU A 218 -2.75 -10.22 -23.98
N PRO A 219 -1.98 -10.80 -23.03
CA PRO A 219 -2.14 -12.21 -22.66
C PRO A 219 -3.55 -12.52 -22.13
N THR A 220 -4.02 -13.73 -22.40
CA THR A 220 -5.24 -14.26 -21.77
C THR A 220 -5.00 -14.42 -20.27
N VAL A 221 -5.82 -13.80 -19.45
CA VAL A 221 -5.71 -13.87 -17.98
C VAL A 221 -6.66 -14.92 -17.44
N ALA A 222 -6.10 -15.97 -16.83
CA ALA A 222 -6.89 -17.00 -16.13
C ALA A 222 -7.11 -16.65 -14.67
N LEU A 223 -6.15 -15.95 -14.03
CA LEU A 223 -6.25 -15.53 -12.64
C LEU A 223 -5.73 -14.10 -12.51
N GLU A 224 -6.56 -13.21 -11.98
CA GLU A 224 -6.16 -11.88 -11.54
C GLU A 224 -6.04 -11.87 -10.01
N ALA A 225 -4.93 -11.39 -9.49
CA ALA A 225 -4.68 -11.29 -8.06
C ALA A 225 -4.05 -9.96 -7.73
N GLU A 226 -4.37 -9.38 -6.58
CA GLU A 226 -3.76 -8.10 -6.13
C GLU A 226 -2.25 -8.25 -5.88
N TYR A 227 -1.83 -9.44 -5.46
CA TYR A 227 -0.43 -9.84 -5.28
C TYR A 227 -0.28 -11.34 -5.55
N VAL A 228 0.92 -11.76 -5.91
CA VAL A 228 1.22 -13.18 -6.15
C VAL A 228 1.36 -13.89 -4.80
N SER A 229 0.33 -14.66 -4.45
CA SER A 229 0.26 -15.46 -3.21
C SER A 229 0.86 -16.85 -3.39
N GLU A 230 1.08 -17.56 -2.29
CA GLU A 230 1.43 -18.98 -2.28
C GLU A 230 0.41 -19.81 -3.07
N THR A 231 -0.88 -19.51 -2.96
CA THR A 231 -1.95 -20.16 -3.73
C THR A 231 -1.77 -19.95 -5.24
N ALA A 232 -1.46 -18.72 -5.66
CA ALA A 232 -1.23 -18.42 -7.07
C ALA A 232 0.00 -19.16 -7.61
N LEU A 233 1.10 -19.22 -6.87
CA LEU A 233 2.31 -19.99 -7.24
C LEU A 233 2.05 -21.48 -7.23
N GLY A 234 1.24 -22.00 -6.31
CA GLY A 234 0.79 -23.40 -6.32
C GLY A 234 0.01 -23.76 -7.59
N MET A 235 -0.87 -22.86 -8.07
CA MET A 235 -1.56 -23.03 -9.36
C MET A 235 -0.58 -23.05 -10.53
N VAL A 236 0.41 -22.15 -10.54
CA VAL A 236 1.45 -22.13 -11.58
C VAL A 236 2.25 -23.43 -11.56
N ALA A 237 2.61 -23.94 -10.39
CA ALA A 237 3.35 -25.20 -10.25
C ALA A 237 2.56 -26.43 -10.76
N ALA A 238 1.23 -26.38 -10.66
CA ALA A 238 0.33 -27.49 -11.00
C ALA A 238 -0.24 -27.44 -12.44
N THR A 239 0.01 -26.34 -13.19
CA THR A 239 -0.62 -26.11 -14.51
C THR A 239 0.37 -25.52 -15.50
N ASP A 240 -0.10 -25.29 -16.75
CA ASP A 240 0.64 -24.56 -17.78
C ASP A 240 0.32 -23.04 -17.76
N LEU A 241 0.11 -22.46 -16.58
CA LEU A 241 -0.03 -21.03 -16.42
C LEU A 241 1.35 -20.35 -16.37
N LEU A 242 1.44 -19.19 -17.00
CA LEU A 242 2.53 -18.24 -16.79
C LEU A 242 2.14 -17.25 -15.72
N ALA A 243 3.09 -16.75 -14.95
CA ALA A 243 2.80 -15.74 -13.92
C ALA A 243 3.76 -14.55 -13.98
N VAL A 244 3.24 -13.35 -13.78
CA VAL A 244 4.05 -12.16 -13.51
C VAL A 244 4.25 -12.03 -12.00
N ALA A 245 5.47 -12.23 -11.52
CA ALA A 245 5.77 -12.29 -10.10
C ALA A 245 7.08 -11.54 -9.75
N PRO A 246 7.17 -10.94 -8.55
CA PRO A 246 8.46 -10.53 -8.01
C PRO A 246 9.40 -11.74 -7.89
N LEU A 247 10.65 -11.57 -8.33
CA LEU A 247 11.64 -12.67 -8.31
C LEU A 247 11.84 -13.25 -6.90
N VAL A 248 11.75 -12.41 -5.88
CA VAL A 248 11.88 -12.83 -4.48
C VAL A 248 10.84 -13.86 -4.06
N ASN A 249 9.63 -13.82 -4.64
CA ASN A 249 8.56 -14.77 -4.30
C ASN A 249 8.83 -16.18 -4.83
N LEU A 250 9.72 -16.32 -5.81
CA LEU A 250 10.06 -17.64 -6.37
C LEU A 250 11.07 -18.41 -5.52
N ARG A 251 11.72 -17.78 -4.54
CA ARG A 251 12.77 -18.44 -3.73
C ARG A 251 12.27 -19.70 -3.01
N SER A 252 11.10 -19.62 -2.38
CA SER A 252 10.48 -20.79 -1.71
C SER A 252 9.92 -21.83 -2.68
N TRP A 253 9.78 -21.48 -3.95
CA TRP A 253 9.25 -22.33 -5.02
C TRP A 253 10.30 -22.81 -6.02
N ALA A 254 11.57 -22.51 -5.82
CA ALA A 254 12.66 -22.72 -6.78
C ALA A 254 12.82 -24.19 -7.25
N ALA A 255 12.32 -25.15 -6.49
CA ALA A 255 12.33 -26.57 -6.87
C ALA A 255 11.29 -26.90 -7.98
N VAL A 256 10.20 -26.14 -8.09
CA VAL A 256 9.07 -26.47 -8.94
C VAL A 256 8.63 -25.33 -9.89
N VAL A 257 9.00 -24.10 -9.59
CA VAL A 257 8.72 -22.92 -10.40
C VAL A 257 10.02 -22.20 -10.75
N THR A 258 10.18 -21.84 -12.02
CA THR A 258 11.38 -21.18 -12.53
C THR A 258 11.05 -19.97 -13.39
N THR A 259 12.02 -19.11 -13.63
CA THR A 259 11.85 -17.94 -14.49
C THR A 259 11.86 -18.32 -15.96
N VAL A 260 10.98 -17.70 -16.73
CA VAL A 260 10.97 -17.79 -18.21
C VAL A 260 11.79 -16.63 -18.76
N PRO A 261 12.87 -16.88 -19.50
CA PRO A 261 13.74 -15.83 -20.07
C PRO A 261 13.07 -15.18 -21.28
N LEU A 262 12.15 -14.24 -21.00
CA LEU A 262 11.45 -13.49 -22.04
C LEU A 262 12.14 -12.16 -22.35
N PRO A 263 12.15 -11.71 -23.62
CA PRO A 263 12.57 -10.37 -23.98
C PRO A 263 11.78 -9.31 -23.20
N GLY A 264 12.49 -8.28 -22.71
CA GLY A 264 11.91 -7.21 -21.89
C GLY A 264 11.78 -7.54 -20.40
N PHE A 265 12.12 -8.74 -19.98
CA PHE A 265 12.21 -9.14 -18.57
C PHE A 265 13.67 -9.41 -18.14
N PRO A 266 14.01 -9.18 -16.85
CA PRO A 266 13.14 -8.76 -15.76
C PRO A 266 12.76 -7.27 -15.86
N LEU A 267 11.55 -6.95 -15.41
CA LEU A 267 11.14 -5.56 -15.19
C LEU A 267 11.75 -5.10 -13.86
N THR A 268 12.61 -4.10 -13.91
CA THR A 268 13.26 -3.55 -12.72
C THR A 268 12.49 -2.35 -12.20
N ARG A 269 12.26 -2.29 -10.90
CA ARG A 269 11.60 -1.17 -10.22
C ARG A 269 12.35 -0.83 -8.93
N ARG A 270 12.31 0.43 -8.54
CA ARG A 270 12.86 0.83 -7.24
C ARG A 270 11.97 0.30 -6.12
N LEU A 271 12.57 -0.08 -5.01
CA LEU A 271 11.87 -0.33 -3.75
C LEU A 271 12.16 0.86 -2.83
N VAL A 272 11.11 1.49 -2.34
CA VAL A 272 11.21 2.71 -1.56
C VAL A 272 10.52 2.57 -0.21
N LEU A 273 11.07 3.24 0.79
CA LEU A 273 10.44 3.48 2.07
C LEU A 273 9.66 4.79 1.98
N LEU A 274 8.36 4.72 2.24
CA LEU A 274 7.50 5.89 2.33
C LEU A 274 7.39 6.34 3.78
N SER A 275 7.50 7.66 3.99
CA SER A 275 7.19 8.32 5.25
C SER A 275 6.42 9.61 4.98
N ARG A 276 5.68 10.11 5.96
CA ARG A 276 4.86 11.31 5.78
C ARG A 276 5.74 12.55 5.67
N ARG A 277 5.50 13.34 4.63
CA ARG A 277 6.21 14.60 4.41
C ARG A 277 5.95 15.60 5.54
N GLY A 278 7.02 16.11 6.16
CA GLY A 278 6.94 17.05 7.27
C GLY A 278 6.28 16.51 8.54
N GLY A 279 6.04 15.19 8.63
CA GLY A 279 5.49 14.53 9.80
C GLY A 279 6.54 14.30 10.90
N HIS A 280 6.07 13.98 12.11
CA HIS A 280 6.96 13.55 13.19
C HIS A 280 7.62 12.23 12.84
N TYR A 281 8.93 12.19 12.92
CA TYR A 281 9.73 11.00 12.68
C TYR A 281 10.19 10.42 14.01
N SER A 282 9.46 9.42 14.52
CA SER A 282 9.73 8.86 15.85
C SER A 282 11.07 8.12 15.90
N ALA A 283 11.61 7.90 17.10
CA ALA A 283 12.81 7.09 17.29
C ALA A 283 12.65 5.64 16.78
N LEU A 284 11.42 5.10 16.81
CA LEU A 284 11.10 3.79 16.23
C LEU A 284 11.17 3.80 14.72
N MET A 285 10.64 4.83 14.08
CA MET A 285 10.71 5.01 12.62
C MET A 285 12.16 5.17 12.17
N ALA A 286 12.95 5.99 12.87
CA ALA A 286 14.38 6.15 12.59
C ALA A 286 15.13 4.81 12.71
N SER A 287 14.88 4.07 13.78
CA SER A 287 15.49 2.76 13.97
C SER A 287 15.10 1.76 12.88
N LEU A 288 13.81 1.69 12.49
CA LEU A 288 13.39 0.84 11.38
C LEU A 288 14.07 1.22 10.06
N ARG A 289 14.09 2.52 9.73
CA ARG A 289 14.77 3.02 8.53
C ARG A 289 16.22 2.56 8.48
N ASP A 290 16.96 2.73 9.57
CA ASP A 290 18.37 2.38 9.63
C ASP A 290 18.58 0.88 9.47
N HIS A 291 17.74 0.04 10.09
CA HIS A 291 17.77 -1.42 9.89
C HIS A 291 17.43 -1.81 8.44
N LEU A 292 16.44 -1.15 7.81
CA LEU A 292 16.11 -1.39 6.41
C LEU A 292 17.29 -1.03 5.50
N LEU A 293 17.84 0.18 5.64
CA LEU A 293 18.97 0.63 4.82
C LEU A 293 20.18 -0.33 4.97
N LEU A 294 20.46 -0.81 6.17
CA LEU A 294 21.52 -1.78 6.40
C LEU A 294 21.20 -3.13 5.74
N ALA A 295 19.97 -3.61 5.92
CA ALA A 295 19.53 -4.88 5.36
C ALA A 295 19.59 -4.93 3.83
N TYR A 296 19.29 -3.80 3.16
CA TYR A 296 19.35 -3.72 1.70
C TYR A 296 20.74 -3.45 1.12
N LYS A 297 21.67 -2.92 1.93
CA LYS A 297 23.08 -2.78 1.55
C LYS A 297 23.84 -4.10 1.60
N THR A 298 23.41 -5.02 2.45
CA THR A 298 24.06 -6.33 2.63
C THR A 298 23.24 -7.38 1.89
N PRO A 299 23.72 -7.94 0.77
CA PRO A 299 23.01 -9.01 0.07
C PRO A 299 22.73 -10.20 0.99
N ALA A 300 21.52 -10.80 0.85
CA ALA A 300 21.11 -11.99 1.60
C ALA A 300 21.70 -13.26 0.97
#